data_510d048546c9801c51d5700bd96824e9
#
_entry.id   510d048546c9801c51d5700bd96824e9
#
_cell.length_a   1.000
_cell.length_b   1.000
_cell.length_c   1.000
_cell.angle_alpha   90.00
_cell.angle_beta   90.00
_cell.angle_gamma   90.00
#
_symmetry.space_group_name_H-M   'P 1'
#
loop_
_entity.id
_entity.type
_entity.pdbx_description
1 polymer ?
#
loop_
_entity_poly.entity_id
_entity_poly.type
_entity_poly.pdbx_seq_one_letter_code
_entity_poly.pdbx_strand_id
1 'polypeptide(L)' 'MERKRISSSRIRSAGYDDKTRTLEIEFSDGRISAYMDVAPDIYRGLMSAPSPVAYFEDRIVEDYTASRIK' A
#
# COMPACT_ATOMS: atom_id res chain seq x y z
N MET A 1 -3.36 -9.48 -9.27
CA MET A 1 -3.62 -8.80 -7.98
C MET A 1 -4.67 -7.72 -8.16
N GLU A 2 -5.71 -7.78 -7.37
CA GLU A 2 -6.77 -6.80 -7.43
C GLU A 2 -6.51 -5.67 -6.43
N ARG A 3 -6.60 -4.43 -6.88
CA ARG A 3 -6.44 -3.27 -6.02
C ARG A 3 -7.80 -2.71 -5.62
N LYS A 4 -7.94 -2.43 -4.32
CA LYS A 4 -9.14 -1.80 -3.80
C LYS A 4 -8.94 -0.31 -3.68
N ARG A 5 -9.98 0.43 -4.01
CA ARG A 5 -9.94 1.89 -3.98
C ARG A 5 -9.86 2.39 -2.55
N ILE A 6 -9.00 3.39 -2.34
CA ILE A 6 -8.85 4.06 -1.05
C ILE A 6 -9.26 5.51 -1.21
N SER A 7 -10.11 5.97 -0.30
CA SER A 7 -10.55 7.36 -0.30
C SER A 7 -9.53 8.22 0.47
N SER A 8 -8.49 8.63 -0.22
CA SER A 8 -7.41 9.42 0.36
C SER A 8 -6.89 10.41 -0.68
N SER A 9 -6.31 11.52 -0.20
CA SER A 9 -5.82 12.57 -1.09
C SER A 9 -4.57 12.14 -1.88
N ARG A 10 -3.76 11.22 -1.35
CA ARG A 10 -2.49 10.84 -1.98
C ARG A 10 -2.46 9.41 -2.48
N ILE A 11 -3.30 8.54 -1.95
CA ILE A 11 -3.36 7.13 -2.32
C ILE A 11 -4.70 6.88 -3.00
N ARG A 12 -4.64 6.33 -4.22
CA ARG A 12 -5.85 6.03 -4.98
C ARG A 12 -6.37 4.63 -4.72
N SER A 13 -5.45 3.66 -4.65
CA SER A 13 -5.83 2.26 -4.45
C SER A 13 -4.69 1.47 -3.85
N ALA A 14 -5.02 0.31 -3.29
CA ALA A 14 -4.03 -0.62 -2.75
C ALA A 14 -4.47 -2.04 -3.03
N GLY A 15 -3.50 -2.90 -3.32
CA GLY A 15 -3.73 -4.33 -3.52
C GLY A 15 -2.67 -5.14 -2.80
N TYR A 16 -3.03 -6.36 -2.41
CA TYR A 16 -2.13 -7.22 -1.66
C TYR A 16 -2.19 -8.64 -2.22
N ASP A 17 -1.01 -9.23 -2.43
CA ASP A 17 -0.88 -10.63 -2.81
C ASP A 17 -0.31 -11.38 -1.61
N ASP A 18 -1.14 -12.21 -0.98
CA ASP A 18 -0.76 -12.93 0.23
C ASP A 18 0.20 -14.09 -0.05
N LYS A 19 0.31 -14.54 -1.28
CA LYS A 19 1.23 -15.61 -1.66
C LYS A 19 2.67 -15.09 -1.72
N THR A 20 2.85 -13.91 -2.26
CA THR A 20 4.16 -13.30 -2.40
C THR A 20 4.43 -12.24 -1.35
N ARG A 21 3.42 -11.89 -0.55
CA ARG A 21 3.46 -10.82 0.46
C ARG A 21 3.83 -9.48 -0.15
N THR A 22 3.31 -9.23 -1.33
CA THR A 22 3.56 -7.98 -2.05
C THR A 22 2.37 -7.04 -1.88
N LEU A 23 2.65 -5.82 -1.45
CA LEU A 23 1.67 -4.75 -1.35
C LEU A 23 1.90 -3.77 -2.48
N GLU A 24 0.88 -3.52 -3.31
CA GLU A 24 0.95 -2.50 -4.35
C GLU A 24 0.15 -1.28 -3.93
N ILE A 25 0.77 -0.11 -4.09
CA ILE A 25 0.12 1.17 -3.80
C ILE A 25 0.08 1.98 -5.08
N GLU A 26 -1.12 2.40 -5.47
CA GLU A 26 -1.30 3.36 -6.56
C GLU A 26 -1.53 4.74 -5.96
N PHE A 27 -0.68 5.68 -6.34
CA PHE A 27 -0.79 7.06 -5.87
C PHE A 27 -1.67 7.88 -6.79
N SER A 28 -2.17 9.00 -6.27
CA SER A 28 -3.08 9.87 -7.01
C SER A 28 -2.44 10.50 -8.25
N ASP A 29 -1.11 10.55 -8.32
CA ASP A 29 -0.39 11.06 -9.48
C ASP A 29 -0.13 9.99 -10.56
N GLY A 30 -0.60 8.77 -10.35
CA GLY A 30 -0.46 7.68 -11.29
C GLY A 30 0.71 6.75 -11.04
N ARG A 31 1.59 7.06 -10.11
CA ARG A 31 2.71 6.17 -9.77
C ARG A 31 2.20 4.94 -9.03
N ILE A 32 2.86 3.82 -9.27
CA ILE A 32 2.55 2.57 -8.59
C ILE A 32 3.85 2.00 -8.03
N SER A 33 3.85 1.71 -6.74
CA SER A 33 4.99 1.09 -6.04
C SER A 33 4.58 -0.24 -5.43
N ALA A 34 5.49 -1.21 -5.48
CA ALA A 34 5.30 -2.50 -4.81
C ALA A 34 6.24 -2.58 -3.62
N TYR A 35 5.70 -3.01 -2.49
CA TYR A 35 6.46 -3.21 -1.26
C TYR A 35 6.52 -4.71 -0.98
N MET A 36 7.73 -5.21 -0.72
CA MET A 36 7.98 -6.64 -0.55
C MET A 36 7.96 -7.06 0.91
N ASP A 37 7.63 -8.33 1.16
CA ASP A 37 7.63 -8.94 2.49
C ASP A 37 6.70 -8.22 3.48
N VAL A 38 5.59 -7.72 2.99
CA VAL A 38 4.62 -7.03 3.83
C VAL A 38 3.71 -8.05 4.49
N ALA A 39 3.61 -7.99 5.83
CA ALA A 39 2.73 -8.88 6.56
C ALA A 39 1.26 -8.57 6.25
N PRO A 40 0.37 -9.59 6.21
CA PRO A 40 -1.06 -9.36 5.95
C PRO A 40 -1.70 -8.35 6.90
N ASP A 41 -1.25 -8.31 8.15
CA ASP A 41 -1.78 -7.38 9.15
C ASP A 41 -1.52 -5.93 8.77
N ILE A 42 -0.40 -5.66 8.12
CA ILE A 42 -0.06 -4.31 7.67
C ILE A 42 -1.04 -3.86 6.59
N TYR A 43 -1.35 -4.73 5.64
CA TYR A 43 -2.34 -4.40 4.61
C TYR A 43 -3.73 -4.16 5.23
N ARG A 44 -4.14 -5.04 6.15
CA ARG A 44 -5.44 -4.88 6.81
C ARG A 44 -5.50 -3.57 7.60
N GLY A 45 -4.40 -3.24 8.29
CA GLY A 45 -4.33 -1.98 9.01
C GLY A 45 -4.45 -0.78 8.10
N LEU A 46 -3.80 -0.83 6.93
CA LEU A 46 -3.89 0.24 5.94
C LEU A 46 -5.33 0.44 5.46
N MET A 47 -6.01 -0.66 5.16
CA MET A 47 -7.37 -0.59 4.60
C MET A 47 -8.41 -0.12 5.63
N SER A 48 -8.13 -0.27 6.92
CA SER A 48 -9.03 0.15 7.98
C SER A 48 -8.57 1.40 8.73
N ALA A 49 -7.44 1.98 8.34
CA ALA A 49 -6.91 3.16 9.03
C ALA A 49 -7.79 4.38 8.80
N PRO A 50 -8.02 5.21 9.83
CA PRO A 50 -8.73 6.47 9.66
C PRO A 50 -8.02 7.41 8.69
N SER A 51 -6.69 7.37 8.67
CA SER A 51 -5.88 8.10 7.71
C SER A 51 -4.92 7.15 7.01
N PRO A 52 -5.29 6.61 5.83
CA PRO A 52 -4.42 5.68 5.13
C PRO A 52 -3.05 6.25 4.79
N VAL A 53 -2.98 7.55 4.47
CA VAL A 53 -1.69 8.20 4.16
C VAL A 53 -0.78 8.21 5.39
N ALA A 54 -1.30 8.57 6.55
CA ALA A 54 -0.50 8.58 7.77
C ALA A 54 -0.03 7.18 8.12
N TYR A 55 -0.91 6.19 8.02
CA TYR A 55 -0.55 4.80 8.27
C TYR A 55 0.55 4.33 7.32
N PHE A 56 0.39 4.64 6.04
CA PHE A 56 1.36 4.28 5.02
C PHE A 56 2.74 4.88 5.31
N GLU A 57 2.78 6.15 5.65
CA GLU A 57 4.05 6.83 5.93
C GLU A 57 4.71 6.30 7.20
N ASP A 58 3.92 5.99 8.23
CA ASP A 58 4.45 5.53 9.52
C ASP A 58 4.84 4.06 9.52
N ARG A 59 4.11 3.20 8.80
CA ARG A 59 4.24 1.76 8.94
C ARG A 59 4.82 1.06 7.71
N ILE A 60 4.78 1.69 6.56
CA ILE A 60 5.14 1.03 5.31
C ILE A 60 6.40 1.64 4.70
N VAL A 61 6.43 2.94 4.54
CA VAL A 61 7.54 3.62 3.86
C VAL A 61 8.87 3.37 4.59
N GLU A 62 8.87 3.44 5.91
CA GLU A 62 10.10 3.31 6.69
C GLU A 62 10.56 1.87 6.88
N ASP A 63 9.62 0.92 6.93
CA ASP A 63 9.92 -0.46 7.29
C ASP A 63 10.09 -1.39 6.10
N TYR A 64 9.65 -1.01 4.92
CA TYR A 64 9.66 -1.89 3.75
C TYR A 64 10.32 -1.24 2.56
N THR A 65 10.95 -2.07 1.72
CA THR A 65 11.60 -1.61 0.51
C THR A 65 10.59 -1.51 -0.64
N ALA A 66 10.60 -0.38 -1.33
CA ALA A 66 9.71 -0.14 -2.46
C ALA A 66 10.40 -0.43 -3.78
N SER A 67 9.65 -1.03 -4.72
CA SER A 67 10.03 -1.14 -6.12
C SER A 67 9.00 -0.38 -6.94
N ARG A 68 9.46 0.54 -7.76
CA ARG A 68 8.55 1.30 -8.62
C ARG A 68 8.12 0.44 -9.79
N ILE A 69 6.82 0.28 -9.98
CA ILE A 69 6.24 -0.47 -11.10
C ILE A 69 5.91 0.47 -12.25
N LYS A 70 5.37 1.65 -11.91
CA LYS A 70 4.91 2.57 -12.94
C LYS A 70 5.04 4.04 -12.52
#